data_c0ad6963bd4c3f825fbc1c9d7858d0d2
#
_entry.id   c0ad6963bd4c3f825fbc1c9d7858d0d2
#
_cell.length_a   1.000
_cell.length_b   1.000
_cell.length_c   1.000
_cell.angle_alpha   90.00
_cell.angle_beta   90.00
_cell.angle_gamma   90.00
#
_symmetry.space_group_name_H-M   'P 1'
#
loop_
_entity.id
_entity.type
_entity.pdbx_description
1 polymer ?
#
loop_
_entity_poly.entity_id
_entity_poly.type
_entity_poly.pdbx_seq_one_letter_code
_entity_poly.pdbx_strand_id
1 'polypeptide(L)'
;MKKFLIALLFAPLVAFANTGTAHIDKWPGSVSDKAALQNGAKLFVNYCMNCHGASYMRYKNLLDLGLTEQQVKENLMFTSDKIGELMRVAARSDEQKLWFGAAPPDLTIIARARGDAGNPAGGADWLYTYLRSFYRDANRPTGWNNLVFENVGMPHILYGLQGQQVMNHETHKLELAVPGSLAPAEFDKSVSDLVSFLVWMAEPQQEYRRTLGWFVLAFLAVLFVVAYALKKEYWKDIH
;
A
#
# COMPACT_ATOMS: atom_id res chain seq x y z
N MET A 1 -30.65 39.33 8.14
CA MET A 1 -30.65 38.07 8.90
C MET A 1 -30.92 36.82 8.06
N LYS A 2 -31.76 36.84 7.00
CA LYS A 2 -32.04 35.63 6.17
C LYS A 2 -30.86 35.15 5.33
N LYS A 3 -29.86 35.99 5.01
CA LYS A 3 -28.68 35.62 4.19
C LYS A 3 -27.59 34.86 5.00
N PHE A 4 -27.58 34.95 6.32
CA PHE A 4 -26.66 34.21 7.20
C PHE A 4 -27.11 32.76 7.46
N LEU A 5 -28.39 32.47 7.38
CA LEU A 5 -28.92 31.11 7.56
C LEU A 5 -28.61 30.17 6.38
N ILE A 6 -28.45 30.71 5.18
CA ILE A 6 -28.12 29.90 3.99
C ILE A 6 -26.65 29.50 3.99
N ALA A 7 -25.75 30.32 4.53
CA ALA A 7 -24.33 29.98 4.63
C ALA A 7 -24.05 28.81 5.61
N LEU A 8 -24.90 28.60 6.62
CA LEU A 8 -24.77 27.51 7.57
C LEU A 8 -25.16 26.13 6.99
N LEU A 9 -26.00 26.11 5.93
CA LEU A 9 -26.43 24.87 5.26
C LEU A 9 -25.35 24.28 4.33
N PHE A 10 -24.32 25.05 3.98
CA PHE A 10 -23.19 24.63 3.14
C PHE A 10 -21.88 24.45 3.91
N ALA A 11 -21.89 24.51 5.24
CA ALA A 11 -20.71 24.14 6.02
C ALA A 11 -20.49 22.63 5.85
N PRO A 12 -19.34 22.18 5.30
CA PRO A 12 -19.05 20.75 5.22
C PRO A 12 -19.01 20.21 6.65
N LEU A 13 -19.85 19.24 6.96
CA LEU A 13 -19.71 18.43 8.16
C LEU A 13 -18.43 17.62 7.96
N VAL A 14 -17.34 18.13 8.50
CA VAL A 14 -16.09 17.36 8.60
C VAL A 14 -16.35 16.30 9.66
N ALA A 15 -16.81 15.13 9.21
CA ALA A 15 -16.84 13.93 10.04
C ALA A 15 -15.38 13.53 10.30
N PHE A 16 -14.87 13.85 11.49
CA PHE A 16 -13.65 13.23 11.99
C PHE A 16 -13.97 11.76 12.27
N ALA A 17 -13.71 10.90 11.30
CA ALA A 17 -13.61 9.48 11.57
C ALA A 17 -12.45 9.33 12.55
N ASN A 18 -12.74 8.89 13.77
CA ASN A 18 -11.74 8.59 14.78
C ASN A 18 -10.97 7.36 14.30
N THR A 19 -9.93 7.58 13.50
CA THR A 19 -8.95 6.55 13.18
C THR A 19 -8.21 6.27 14.49
N GLY A 20 -8.21 5.00 14.91
CA GLY A 20 -7.71 4.54 16.20
C GLY A 20 -6.40 5.22 16.63
N THR A 21 -6.23 5.35 17.92
CA THR A 21 -5.17 6.12 18.62
C THR A 21 -3.74 5.62 18.37
N ALA A 22 -3.54 4.61 17.52
CA ALA A 22 -2.22 4.09 17.20
C ALA A 22 -1.41 5.10 16.36
N HIS A 23 -0.19 5.37 16.80
CA HIS A 23 0.75 6.17 16.03
C HIS A 23 1.08 5.45 14.70
N ILE A 24 0.99 6.19 13.59
CA ILE A 24 1.37 5.68 12.27
C ILE A 24 2.79 6.15 11.95
N ASP A 25 3.70 5.21 11.81
CA ASP A 25 5.09 5.47 11.44
C ASP A 25 5.20 5.86 9.98
N LYS A 26 6.07 6.80 9.68
CA LYS A 26 6.35 7.17 8.29
C LYS A 26 7.17 6.09 7.61
N TRP A 27 6.68 5.63 6.46
CA TRP A 27 7.41 4.71 5.60
C TRP A 27 8.68 5.37 5.01
N PRO A 28 9.87 4.78 5.22
CA PRO A 28 11.14 5.37 4.78
C PRO A 28 11.56 4.95 3.36
N GLY A 29 10.76 4.11 2.67
CA GLY A 29 11.14 3.51 1.39
C GLY A 29 10.93 4.39 0.17
N SER A 30 11.21 3.84 -1.00
CA SER A 30 11.03 4.49 -2.30
C SER A 30 10.63 3.47 -3.37
N VAL A 31 9.83 3.91 -4.33
CA VAL A 31 9.46 3.11 -5.53
C VAL A 31 10.50 3.20 -6.64
N SER A 32 11.51 4.05 -6.52
CA SER A 32 12.60 4.16 -7.49
C SER A 32 13.80 3.25 -7.20
N ASP A 33 13.88 2.68 -5.98
CA ASP A 33 14.93 1.73 -5.60
C ASP A 33 14.59 0.32 -6.11
N LYS A 34 15.17 -0.06 -7.23
CA LYS A 34 14.95 -1.38 -7.83
C LYS A 34 15.38 -2.55 -6.95
N ALA A 35 16.43 -2.40 -6.16
CA ALA A 35 16.87 -3.45 -5.24
C ALA A 35 15.85 -3.68 -4.13
N ALA A 36 15.30 -2.59 -3.56
CA ALA A 36 14.20 -2.66 -2.60
C ALA A 36 12.95 -3.30 -3.22
N LEU A 37 12.59 -2.92 -4.47
CA LEU A 37 11.45 -3.50 -5.17
C LEU A 37 11.62 -5.00 -5.44
N GLN A 38 12.81 -5.44 -5.83
CA GLN A 38 13.12 -6.87 -6.06
C GLN A 38 13.05 -7.67 -4.75
N ASN A 39 13.60 -7.14 -3.65
CA ASN A 39 13.49 -7.76 -2.35
C ASN A 39 12.03 -7.78 -1.85
N GLY A 40 11.29 -6.70 -2.06
CA GLY A 40 9.86 -6.62 -1.78
C GLY A 40 9.04 -7.64 -2.56
N ALA A 41 9.32 -7.82 -3.86
CA ALA A 41 8.68 -8.84 -4.70
C ALA A 41 8.96 -10.26 -4.17
N LYS A 42 10.20 -10.55 -3.78
CA LYS A 42 10.58 -11.82 -3.15
C LYS A 42 9.78 -12.06 -1.87
N LEU A 43 9.70 -11.08 -0.99
CA LEU A 43 8.93 -11.19 0.26
C LEU A 43 7.44 -11.38 -0.02
N PHE A 44 6.88 -10.63 -0.96
CA PHE A 44 5.48 -10.76 -1.37
C PHE A 44 5.14 -12.16 -1.84
N VAL A 45 5.93 -12.71 -2.76
CA VAL A 45 5.68 -14.05 -3.32
C VAL A 45 5.82 -15.14 -2.26
N ASN A 46 6.79 -15.02 -1.35
CA ASN A 46 7.05 -16.06 -0.35
C ASN A 46 6.11 -16.01 0.86
N TYR A 47 5.65 -14.83 1.27
CA TYR A 47 4.88 -14.66 2.50
C TYR A 47 3.42 -14.25 2.28
N CYS A 48 3.11 -13.48 1.23
CA CYS A 48 1.78 -12.92 1.03
C CYS A 48 0.97 -13.73 0.01
N MET A 49 1.61 -14.18 -1.07
CA MET A 49 0.93 -14.78 -2.23
C MET A 49 0.37 -16.18 -1.96
N ASN A 50 0.64 -16.77 -0.81
CA ASN A 50 -0.02 -18.00 -0.37
C ASN A 50 -1.52 -17.79 -0.07
N CYS A 51 -1.90 -16.58 0.34
CA CYS A 51 -3.27 -16.24 0.72
C CYS A 51 -3.84 -15.07 -0.09
N HIS A 52 -2.99 -14.13 -0.55
CA HIS A 52 -3.39 -12.91 -1.24
C HIS A 52 -2.97 -12.94 -2.70
N GLY A 53 -3.91 -12.72 -3.61
CA GLY A 53 -3.59 -12.48 -5.01
C GLY A 53 -3.12 -11.04 -5.28
N ALA A 54 -2.51 -10.84 -6.45
CA ALA A 54 -2.29 -9.57 -7.11
C ALA A 54 -2.89 -9.65 -8.51
N SER A 55 -4.21 -9.74 -8.58
CA SER A 55 -4.96 -10.18 -9.77
C SER A 55 -4.95 -9.18 -10.93
N TYR A 56 -4.47 -7.96 -10.73
CA TYR A 56 -4.27 -6.98 -11.80
C TYR A 56 -2.82 -6.90 -12.27
N MET A 57 -1.90 -7.69 -11.64
CA MET A 57 -0.51 -7.81 -12.04
C MET A 57 -0.26 -9.10 -12.80
N ARG A 58 0.61 -9.02 -13.79
CA ARG A 58 1.14 -10.20 -14.49
C ARG A 58 2.59 -10.42 -14.07
N TYR A 59 3.06 -11.67 -14.07
CA TYR A 59 4.47 -11.96 -13.79
C TYR A 59 5.43 -11.19 -14.71
N LYS A 60 5.06 -10.95 -15.98
CA LYS A 60 5.85 -10.15 -16.91
C LYS A 60 6.12 -8.72 -16.43
N ASN A 61 5.25 -8.14 -15.60
CA ASN A 61 5.45 -6.79 -15.07
C ASN A 61 6.65 -6.72 -14.12
N LEU A 62 7.09 -7.87 -13.55
CA LEU A 62 8.28 -7.93 -12.70
C LEU A 62 9.58 -7.68 -13.50
N LEU A 63 9.54 -7.76 -14.83
CA LEU A 63 10.66 -7.38 -15.69
C LEU A 63 10.98 -5.89 -15.58
N ASP A 64 9.99 -5.04 -15.29
CA ASP A 64 10.15 -3.60 -15.07
C ASP A 64 11.04 -3.28 -13.85
N LEU A 65 11.17 -4.26 -12.94
CA LEU A 65 12.09 -4.17 -11.80
C LEU A 65 13.56 -4.43 -12.16
N GLY A 66 13.84 -4.73 -13.44
CA GLY A 66 15.18 -5.06 -13.93
C GLY A 66 15.54 -6.54 -13.78
N LEU A 67 14.57 -7.40 -13.53
CA LEU A 67 14.74 -8.86 -13.53
C LEU A 67 14.65 -9.41 -14.96
N THR A 68 15.40 -10.47 -15.25
CA THR A 68 15.24 -11.24 -16.49
C THR A 68 14.03 -12.18 -16.39
N GLU A 69 13.50 -12.60 -17.53
CA GLU A 69 12.40 -13.57 -17.58
C GLU A 69 12.76 -14.87 -16.86
N GLN A 70 13.99 -15.33 -17.03
CA GLN A 70 14.49 -16.53 -16.36
C GLN A 70 14.51 -16.36 -14.84
N GLN A 71 15.01 -15.22 -14.33
CA GLN A 71 15.01 -14.94 -12.89
C GLN A 71 13.60 -14.90 -12.30
N VAL A 72 12.64 -14.31 -13.03
CA VAL A 72 11.24 -14.31 -12.60
C VAL A 72 10.66 -15.73 -12.54
N LYS A 73 10.88 -16.53 -13.59
CA LYS A 73 10.37 -17.91 -13.66
C LYS A 73 10.95 -18.81 -12.57
N GLU A 74 12.25 -18.70 -12.31
CA GLU A 74 12.93 -19.57 -11.36
C GLU A 74 12.70 -19.17 -9.89
N ASN A 75 12.49 -17.87 -9.60
CA ASN A 75 12.50 -17.38 -8.23
C ASN A 75 11.21 -16.76 -7.73
N LEU A 76 10.29 -16.37 -8.63
CA LEU A 76 9.08 -15.61 -8.24
C LEU A 76 7.78 -16.20 -8.79
N MET A 77 7.84 -17.20 -9.69
CA MET A 77 6.66 -17.71 -10.37
C MET A 77 6.33 -19.13 -9.91
N PHE A 78 5.57 -19.23 -8.81
CA PHE A 78 5.21 -20.51 -8.19
C PHE A 78 3.78 -20.98 -8.45
N THR A 79 2.90 -20.11 -8.96
CA THR A 79 1.48 -20.41 -9.19
C THR A 79 1.09 -20.43 -10.66
N SER A 80 2.06 -20.35 -11.58
CA SER A 80 1.83 -20.36 -13.03
C SER A 80 3.08 -20.81 -13.77
N ASP A 81 2.88 -21.33 -15.00
CA ASP A 81 3.96 -21.74 -15.92
C ASP A 81 4.26 -20.66 -16.98
N LYS A 82 3.40 -19.65 -17.13
CA LYS A 82 3.50 -18.65 -18.21
C LYS A 82 3.68 -17.26 -17.63
N ILE A 83 4.74 -16.58 -18.05
CA ILE A 83 5.06 -15.23 -17.58
C ILE A 83 3.97 -14.17 -17.88
N GLY A 84 3.12 -14.42 -18.86
CA GLY A 84 1.96 -13.59 -19.17
C GLY A 84 0.76 -13.76 -18.23
N GLU A 85 0.76 -14.78 -17.37
CA GLU A 85 -0.34 -15.03 -16.44
C GLU A 85 -0.40 -14.01 -15.31
N LEU A 86 -1.57 -13.91 -14.71
CA LEU A 86 -1.83 -13.05 -13.57
C LEU A 86 -1.26 -13.66 -12.29
N MET A 87 -0.82 -12.81 -11.38
CA MET A 87 -0.31 -13.21 -10.06
C MET A 87 -1.49 -13.56 -9.13
N ARG A 88 -2.05 -14.73 -9.31
CA ARG A 88 -3.21 -15.21 -8.55
C ARG A 88 -2.78 -16.24 -7.52
N VAL A 89 -3.47 -16.23 -6.38
CA VAL A 89 -3.41 -17.31 -5.41
C VAL A 89 -4.10 -18.57 -5.98
N ALA A 90 -3.59 -19.75 -5.64
CA ALA A 90 -4.15 -21.01 -6.11
C ALA A 90 -5.52 -21.32 -5.47
N ALA A 91 -5.73 -20.94 -4.21
CA ALA A 91 -6.97 -21.17 -3.48
C ALA A 91 -8.12 -20.28 -4.01
N ARG A 92 -9.31 -20.81 -4.09
CA ARG A 92 -10.50 -20.09 -4.51
C ARG A 92 -11.02 -19.22 -3.35
N SER A 93 -11.60 -18.06 -3.69
CA SER A 93 -12.12 -17.11 -2.69
C SER A 93 -13.24 -17.69 -1.80
N ASP A 94 -14.08 -18.56 -2.34
CA ASP A 94 -15.13 -19.26 -1.58
C ASP A 94 -14.53 -20.26 -0.58
N GLU A 95 -13.50 -21.00 -0.97
CA GLU A 95 -12.76 -21.91 -0.08
C GLU A 95 -12.01 -21.15 1.01
N GLN A 96 -11.31 -20.06 0.65
CA GLN A 96 -10.64 -19.20 1.62
C GLN A 96 -11.61 -18.62 2.65
N LYS A 97 -12.82 -18.21 2.21
CA LYS A 97 -13.86 -17.73 3.11
C LYS A 97 -14.33 -18.83 4.08
N LEU A 98 -14.41 -20.07 3.62
CA LEU A 98 -14.74 -21.21 4.47
C LEU A 98 -13.65 -21.51 5.50
N TRP A 99 -12.39 -21.42 5.10
CA TRP A 99 -11.24 -21.76 5.97
C TRP A 99 -10.91 -20.67 6.98
N PHE A 100 -11.03 -19.39 6.58
CA PHE A 100 -10.56 -18.26 7.37
C PHE A 100 -11.69 -17.37 7.92
N GLY A 101 -12.95 -17.69 7.59
CA GLY A 101 -14.11 -16.84 7.91
C GLY A 101 -14.29 -15.63 6.98
N ALA A 102 -13.23 -15.19 6.30
CA ALA A 102 -13.23 -14.16 5.29
C ALA A 102 -12.18 -14.46 4.22
N ALA A 103 -12.46 -14.12 2.96
CA ALA A 103 -11.44 -14.22 1.92
C ALA A 103 -10.41 -13.11 2.11
N PRO A 104 -9.10 -13.44 2.10
CA PRO A 104 -8.04 -12.44 2.09
C PRO A 104 -8.20 -11.48 0.89
N PRO A 105 -8.06 -10.16 1.08
CA PRO A 105 -8.22 -9.21 -0.02
C PRO A 105 -7.09 -9.34 -1.04
N ASP A 106 -7.38 -8.99 -2.29
CA ASP A 106 -6.36 -8.79 -3.32
C ASP A 106 -5.45 -7.61 -2.96
N LEU A 107 -4.14 -7.78 -3.11
CA LEU A 107 -3.17 -6.78 -2.70
C LEU A 107 -2.68 -5.86 -3.82
N THR A 108 -3.16 -6.01 -5.06
CA THR A 108 -2.67 -5.21 -6.20
C THR A 108 -2.70 -3.71 -5.90
N ILE A 109 -3.82 -3.22 -5.36
CA ILE A 109 -4.01 -1.78 -5.09
C ILE A 109 -4.09 -1.46 -3.60
N ILE A 110 -3.62 -2.35 -2.74
CA ILE A 110 -3.78 -2.21 -1.29
C ILE A 110 -3.16 -0.92 -0.73
N ALA A 111 -2.00 -0.51 -1.26
CA ALA A 111 -1.35 0.73 -0.86
C ALA A 111 -2.19 1.98 -1.18
N ARG A 112 -3.05 1.92 -2.18
CA ARG A 112 -4.02 3.00 -2.48
C ARG A 112 -5.29 2.87 -1.66
N ALA A 113 -5.78 1.65 -1.49
CA ALA A 113 -7.02 1.39 -0.74
C ALA A 113 -6.88 1.70 0.77
N ARG A 114 -5.66 1.65 1.32
CA ARG A 114 -5.35 2.04 2.70
C ARG A 114 -4.88 3.49 2.83
N GLY A 115 -4.74 4.20 1.71
CA GLY A 115 -4.56 5.64 1.66
C GLY A 115 -5.92 6.30 1.81
N ASP A 116 -6.18 6.86 2.98
CA ASP A 116 -7.44 7.53 3.27
C ASP A 116 -7.32 9.03 2.96
N ALA A 117 -8.42 9.66 2.60
CA ALA A 117 -8.47 11.08 2.31
C ALA A 117 -8.10 11.95 3.54
N GLY A 118 -8.16 11.37 4.74
CA GLY A 118 -7.75 12.00 6.00
C GLY A 118 -6.31 11.73 6.42
N ASN A 119 -5.60 10.81 5.76
CA ASN A 119 -4.20 10.52 6.04
C ASN A 119 -3.31 10.91 4.84
N PRO A 120 -2.71 12.12 4.83
CA PRO A 120 -1.85 12.58 3.74
C PRO A 120 -0.58 11.73 3.56
N ALA A 121 -0.20 10.95 4.56
CA ALA A 121 0.92 10.02 4.46
C ALA A 121 0.60 8.78 3.61
N GLY A 122 -0.69 8.47 3.44
CA GLY A 122 -1.16 7.44 2.53
C GLY A 122 -1.03 6.01 3.06
N GLY A 123 -1.43 5.07 2.22
CA GLY A 123 -1.46 3.67 2.58
C GLY A 123 -0.09 3.03 2.78
N ALA A 124 1.00 3.64 2.30
CA ALA A 124 2.36 3.16 2.52
C ALA A 124 2.73 3.21 4.02
N ASP A 125 2.48 4.33 4.69
CA ASP A 125 2.75 4.49 6.12
C ASP A 125 1.87 3.55 6.95
N TRP A 126 0.60 3.42 6.56
CA TRP A 126 -0.32 2.49 7.20
C TRP A 126 0.18 1.04 7.08
N LEU A 127 0.54 0.60 5.88
CA LEU A 127 1.04 -0.77 5.64
C LEU A 127 2.35 -1.03 6.38
N TYR A 128 3.26 -0.06 6.40
CA TYR A 128 4.53 -0.17 7.08
C TYR A 128 4.34 -0.34 8.60
N THR A 129 3.44 0.44 9.19
CA THR A 129 3.11 0.31 10.60
C THR A 129 2.34 -0.98 10.89
N TYR A 130 1.34 -1.31 10.06
CA TYR A 130 0.53 -2.51 10.21
C TYR A 130 1.37 -3.78 10.23
N LEU A 131 2.27 -3.97 9.26
CA LEU A 131 3.08 -5.19 9.15
C LEU A 131 4.09 -5.36 10.30
N ARG A 132 4.42 -4.28 11.01
CA ARG A 132 5.38 -4.26 12.12
C ARG A 132 4.73 -4.31 13.51
N SER A 133 3.43 -4.13 13.59
CA SER A 133 2.71 -3.91 14.84
C SER A 133 1.82 -5.09 15.26
N PHE A 134 2.11 -6.30 14.78
CA PHE A 134 1.48 -7.51 15.28
C PHE A 134 2.04 -7.89 16.65
N TYR A 135 1.17 -8.41 17.52
CA TYR A 135 1.54 -8.91 18.85
C TYR A 135 0.72 -10.14 19.23
N ARG A 136 1.24 -10.91 20.21
CA ARG A 136 0.56 -12.10 20.74
C ARG A 136 -0.65 -11.67 21.57
N ASP A 137 -1.80 -12.27 21.27
CA ASP A 137 -3.05 -12.07 21.99
C ASP A 137 -3.82 -13.41 22.07
N ALA A 138 -3.81 -14.00 23.25
CA ALA A 138 -4.44 -15.31 23.51
C ALA A 138 -5.98 -15.28 23.34
N ASN A 139 -6.59 -14.11 23.35
CA ASN A 139 -8.03 -13.95 23.17
C ASN A 139 -8.45 -13.97 21.69
N ARG A 140 -7.49 -14.00 20.78
CA ARG A 140 -7.76 -14.04 19.33
C ARG A 140 -7.68 -15.45 18.78
N PRO A 141 -8.56 -15.85 17.85
CA PRO A 141 -8.54 -17.18 17.25
C PRO A 141 -7.21 -17.53 16.58
N THR A 142 -6.54 -16.54 15.99
CA THR A 142 -5.22 -16.70 15.37
C THR A 142 -4.07 -16.66 16.37
N GLY A 143 -4.32 -16.27 17.61
CA GLY A 143 -3.30 -15.98 18.63
C GLY A 143 -2.55 -14.66 18.39
N TRP A 144 -3.03 -13.81 17.47
CA TRP A 144 -2.39 -12.56 17.10
C TRP A 144 -3.39 -11.41 17.03
N ASN A 145 -2.96 -10.22 17.39
CA ASN A 145 -3.67 -8.96 17.21
C ASN A 145 -2.74 -7.90 16.63
N ASN A 146 -3.25 -6.71 16.33
CA ASN A 146 -2.49 -5.65 15.68
C ASN A 146 -2.86 -4.28 16.25
N LEU A 147 -1.87 -3.37 16.41
CA LEU A 147 -2.10 -2.02 16.96
C LEU A 147 -2.92 -1.13 16.02
N VAL A 148 -2.68 -1.25 14.72
CA VAL A 148 -3.28 -0.38 13.71
C VAL A 148 -4.64 -0.89 13.27
N PHE A 149 -4.82 -2.20 13.34
CA PHE A 149 -6.06 -2.87 12.96
C PHE A 149 -6.46 -3.87 14.04
N GLU A 150 -7.10 -3.34 15.08
CA GLU A 150 -7.56 -4.15 16.20
C GLU A 150 -8.53 -5.25 15.74
N ASN A 151 -8.44 -6.39 16.40
CA ASN A 151 -9.25 -7.57 16.10
C ASN A 151 -9.02 -8.16 14.69
N VAL A 152 -7.82 -7.96 14.13
CA VAL A 152 -7.45 -8.48 12.82
C VAL A 152 -7.64 -10.00 12.70
N GLY A 153 -8.23 -10.44 11.58
CA GLY A 153 -8.36 -11.87 11.25
C GLY A 153 -7.08 -12.48 10.67
N MET A 154 -6.21 -11.67 10.06
CA MET A 154 -4.93 -12.10 9.49
C MET A 154 -3.95 -12.48 10.61
N PRO A 155 -3.33 -13.67 10.57
CA PRO A 155 -2.23 -14.00 11.50
C PRO A 155 -0.96 -13.22 11.16
N HIS A 156 -0.03 -13.14 12.11
CA HIS A 156 1.28 -12.54 11.85
C HIS A 156 2.16 -13.44 10.99
N ILE A 157 2.09 -13.28 9.67
CA ILE A 157 2.79 -14.17 8.74
C ILE A 157 4.32 -13.98 8.75
N LEU A 158 4.80 -12.80 9.18
CA LEU A 158 6.22 -12.47 9.23
C LEU A 158 6.88 -12.78 10.58
N TYR A 159 6.19 -13.51 11.49
CA TYR A 159 6.70 -13.79 12.83
C TYR A 159 8.06 -14.52 12.84
N GLY A 160 8.33 -15.35 11.84
CA GLY A 160 9.63 -16.01 11.69
C GLY A 160 10.79 -15.05 11.45
N LEU A 161 10.52 -13.93 10.80
CA LEU A 161 11.50 -12.86 10.55
C LEU A 161 11.59 -11.88 11.72
N GLN A 162 10.45 -11.38 12.21
CA GLN A 162 10.38 -10.39 13.29
C GLN A 162 10.62 -10.99 14.67
N GLY A 163 10.05 -12.16 14.91
CA GLY A 163 9.87 -12.70 16.24
C GLY A 163 8.46 -12.47 16.78
N GLN A 164 8.28 -12.62 18.09
CA GLN A 164 6.99 -12.46 18.75
C GLN A 164 7.03 -11.26 19.69
N GLN A 165 6.17 -10.30 19.41
CA GLN A 165 5.94 -9.15 20.26
C GLN A 165 4.77 -9.41 21.21
N VAL A 166 4.81 -8.78 22.37
CA VAL A 166 3.74 -8.73 23.37
C VAL A 166 3.38 -7.27 23.65
N MET A 167 2.13 -7.05 24.03
CA MET A 167 1.66 -5.74 24.46
C MET A 167 2.00 -5.52 25.93
N ASN A 168 2.76 -4.47 26.21
CA ASN A 168 2.90 -3.97 27.57
C ASN A 168 1.67 -3.11 27.90
N HIS A 169 0.81 -3.60 28.80
CA HIS A 169 -0.46 -2.95 29.13
C HIS A 169 -0.31 -1.66 29.95
N GLU A 170 0.85 -1.45 30.59
CA GLU A 170 1.11 -0.22 31.34
C GLU A 170 1.58 0.93 30.43
N THR A 171 2.44 0.61 29.47
CA THR A 171 3.03 1.59 28.56
C THR A 171 2.34 1.70 27.23
N HIS A 172 1.44 0.78 26.90
CA HIS A 172 0.79 0.60 25.59
C HIS A 172 1.80 0.47 24.43
N LYS A 173 2.98 -0.10 24.71
CA LYS A 173 4.03 -0.33 23.71
C LYS A 173 4.22 -1.83 23.46
N LEU A 174 4.68 -2.12 22.25
CA LEU A 174 5.07 -3.49 21.88
C LEU A 174 6.50 -3.75 22.35
N GLU A 175 6.72 -4.93 22.93
CA GLU A 175 8.01 -5.42 23.38
C GLU A 175 8.30 -6.75 22.70
N LEU A 176 9.54 -6.92 22.19
CA LEU A 176 9.97 -8.16 21.54
C LEU A 176 10.28 -9.20 22.61
N ALA A 177 9.35 -10.14 22.81
CA ALA A 177 9.48 -11.22 23.79
C ALA A 177 10.32 -12.40 23.28
N VAL A 178 10.20 -12.72 21.99
CA VAL A 178 10.98 -13.79 21.34
C VAL A 178 11.56 -13.22 20.05
N PRO A 179 12.90 -13.21 19.88
CA PRO A 179 13.53 -12.69 18.66
C PRO A 179 13.24 -13.61 17.46
N GLY A 180 13.13 -13.00 16.27
CA GLY A 180 13.05 -13.70 15.00
C GLY A 180 14.43 -13.96 14.40
N SER A 181 14.44 -14.29 13.10
CA SER A 181 15.67 -14.54 12.36
C SER A 181 16.41 -13.28 11.93
N LEU A 182 15.74 -12.12 11.92
CA LEU A 182 16.31 -10.82 11.58
C LEU A 182 16.46 -9.94 12.82
N ALA A 183 17.53 -9.14 12.85
CA ALA A 183 17.62 -8.04 13.80
C ALA A 183 16.49 -7.01 13.54
N PRO A 184 16.02 -6.26 14.56
CA PRO A 184 14.90 -5.32 14.40
C PRO A 184 15.07 -4.33 13.22
N ALA A 185 16.26 -3.77 13.03
CA ALA A 185 16.53 -2.84 11.94
C ALA A 185 16.50 -3.52 10.55
N GLU A 186 16.92 -4.77 10.46
CA GLU A 186 16.87 -5.57 9.22
C GLU A 186 15.44 -5.97 8.90
N PHE A 187 14.64 -6.29 9.92
CA PHE A 187 13.22 -6.54 9.75
C PHE A 187 12.49 -5.27 9.26
N ASP A 188 12.74 -4.13 9.88
CA ASP A 188 12.16 -2.83 9.49
C ASP A 188 12.50 -2.49 8.03
N LYS A 189 13.75 -2.73 7.61
CA LYS A 189 14.16 -2.58 6.22
C LYS A 189 13.42 -3.55 5.30
N SER A 190 13.31 -4.81 5.66
CA SER A 190 12.61 -5.83 4.87
C SER A 190 11.13 -5.49 4.69
N VAL A 191 10.46 -5.00 5.73
CA VAL A 191 9.08 -4.51 5.64
C VAL A 191 9.00 -3.27 4.78
N SER A 192 9.97 -2.35 4.87
CA SER A 192 10.02 -1.17 4.00
C SER A 192 10.15 -1.57 2.53
N ASP A 193 11.00 -2.56 2.20
CA ASP A 193 11.15 -3.08 0.84
C ASP A 193 9.86 -3.74 0.33
N LEU A 194 9.19 -4.51 1.19
CA LEU A 194 7.88 -5.11 0.87
C LEU A 194 6.83 -4.04 0.57
N VAL A 195 6.76 -2.99 1.39
CA VAL A 195 5.84 -1.86 1.17
C VAL A 195 6.20 -1.10 -0.09
N SER A 196 7.50 -0.92 -0.42
CA SER A 196 7.93 -0.34 -1.69
C SER A 196 7.35 -1.09 -2.88
N PHE A 197 7.40 -2.42 -2.83
CA PHE A 197 6.81 -3.27 -3.89
C PHE A 197 5.29 -3.13 -3.94
N LEU A 198 4.58 -3.11 -2.81
CA LEU A 198 3.13 -2.93 -2.77
C LEU A 198 2.69 -1.55 -3.32
N VAL A 199 3.46 -0.49 -3.03
CA VAL A 199 3.22 0.85 -3.58
C VAL A 199 3.47 0.89 -5.08
N TRP A 200 4.59 0.31 -5.54
CA TRP A 200 4.89 0.20 -6.96
C TRP A 200 3.82 -0.62 -7.69
N MET A 201 3.40 -1.75 -7.13
CA MET A 201 2.36 -2.60 -7.72
C MET A 201 1.03 -1.87 -7.88
N ALA A 202 0.69 -0.99 -6.93
CA ALA A 202 -0.53 -0.19 -6.99
C ALA A 202 -0.50 0.91 -8.07
N GLU A 203 0.69 1.36 -8.49
CA GLU A 203 0.88 2.35 -9.55
C GLU A 203 2.26 2.21 -10.22
N PRO A 204 2.48 1.21 -11.09
CA PRO A 204 3.79 0.96 -11.73
C PRO A 204 4.30 2.12 -12.58
N GLN A 205 3.39 2.96 -13.11
CA GLN A 205 3.70 4.10 -13.97
C GLN A 205 3.82 5.44 -13.20
N GLN A 206 3.92 5.42 -11.88
CA GLN A 206 3.92 6.63 -11.06
C GLN A 206 5.04 7.61 -11.45
N GLU A 207 6.27 7.11 -11.58
CA GLU A 207 7.43 7.94 -11.92
C GLU A 207 7.33 8.51 -13.34
N TYR A 208 6.92 7.68 -14.30
CA TYR A 208 6.67 8.14 -15.68
C TYR A 208 5.57 9.21 -15.74
N ARG A 209 4.47 8.98 -15.05
CA ARG A 209 3.34 9.93 -14.99
C ARG A 209 3.74 11.27 -14.38
N ARG A 210 4.56 11.26 -13.33
CA ARG A 210 5.08 12.50 -12.71
C ARG A 210 5.93 13.30 -13.69
N THR A 211 6.86 12.65 -14.38
CA THR A 211 7.71 13.28 -15.38
C THR A 211 6.89 13.83 -16.54
N LEU A 212 6.00 13.02 -17.12
CA LEU A 212 5.10 13.43 -18.20
C LEU A 212 4.23 14.60 -17.77
N GLY A 213 3.76 14.62 -16.53
CA GLY A 213 2.92 15.68 -15.98
C GLY A 213 3.55 17.07 -16.08
N TRP A 214 4.84 17.20 -15.84
CA TRP A 214 5.55 18.47 -16.00
C TRP A 214 5.57 18.96 -17.46
N PHE A 215 5.77 18.08 -18.42
CA PHE A 215 5.69 18.44 -19.85
C PHE A 215 4.28 18.85 -20.24
N VAL A 216 3.27 18.16 -19.76
CA VAL A 216 1.85 18.51 -20.00
C VAL A 216 1.52 19.88 -19.41
N LEU A 217 1.94 20.16 -18.17
CA LEU A 217 1.72 21.47 -17.54
C LEU A 217 2.41 22.59 -18.29
N ALA A 218 3.65 22.39 -18.75
CA ALA A 218 4.38 23.37 -19.55
C ALA A 218 3.65 23.64 -20.89
N PHE A 219 3.21 22.60 -21.59
CA PHE A 219 2.41 22.72 -22.81
C PHE A 219 1.12 23.50 -22.57
N LEU A 220 0.38 23.15 -21.52
CA LEU A 220 -0.87 23.85 -21.18
C LEU A 220 -0.65 25.31 -20.82
N ALA A 221 0.47 25.66 -20.17
CA ALA A 221 0.81 27.04 -19.86
C ALA A 221 1.04 27.86 -21.16
N VAL A 222 1.77 27.31 -22.13
CA VAL A 222 1.97 27.95 -23.43
C VAL A 222 0.64 28.08 -24.16
N LEU A 223 -0.15 27.01 -24.23
CA LEU A 223 -1.46 27.01 -24.86
C LEU A 223 -2.40 28.06 -24.23
N PHE A 224 -2.37 28.17 -22.89
CA PHE A 224 -3.14 29.18 -22.17
C PHE A 224 -2.79 30.61 -22.59
N VAL A 225 -1.48 30.93 -22.71
CA VAL A 225 -1.05 32.28 -23.16
C VAL A 225 -1.55 32.60 -24.54
N VAL A 226 -1.43 31.66 -25.50
CA VAL A 226 -1.91 31.85 -26.88
C VAL A 226 -3.44 31.99 -26.92
N ALA A 227 -4.16 31.11 -26.23
CA ALA A 227 -5.61 31.14 -26.14
C ALA A 227 -6.13 32.42 -25.48
N TYR A 228 -5.43 32.90 -24.44
CA TYR A 228 -5.75 34.16 -23.78
C TYR A 228 -5.53 35.37 -24.69
N ALA A 229 -4.41 35.41 -25.42
CA ALA A 229 -4.15 36.45 -26.40
C ALA A 229 -5.22 36.46 -27.51
N LEU A 230 -5.58 35.29 -28.04
CA LEU A 230 -6.63 35.14 -29.03
C LEU A 230 -7.99 35.63 -28.49
N LYS A 231 -8.36 35.19 -27.28
CA LYS A 231 -9.57 35.67 -26.60
C LYS A 231 -9.56 37.20 -26.53
N LYS A 232 -8.43 37.80 -26.05
CA LYS A 232 -8.33 39.24 -25.89
C LYS A 232 -8.51 39.99 -27.21
N GLU A 233 -8.01 39.45 -28.32
CA GLU A 233 -8.18 40.04 -29.65
C GLU A 233 -9.65 39.95 -30.15
N TYR A 234 -10.29 38.79 -30.02
CA TYR A 234 -11.69 38.62 -30.46
C TYR A 234 -12.71 39.40 -29.62
N TRP A 235 -12.40 39.71 -28.38
CA TRP A 235 -13.32 40.42 -27.48
C TRP A 235 -13.02 41.92 -27.36
N LYS A 236 -12.04 42.41 -28.09
CA LYS A 236 -11.59 43.80 -28.09
C LYS A 236 -12.68 44.82 -28.44
N ASP A 237 -13.58 44.46 -29.37
CA ASP A 237 -14.60 45.36 -29.89
C ASP A 237 -15.99 45.18 -29.23
N ILE A 238 -16.08 44.35 -28.19
CA ILE A 238 -17.35 44.03 -27.49
C ILE A 238 -17.47 44.80 -26.15
N HIS A 239 -16.43 45.51 -25.72
CA HIS A 239 -16.40 46.30 -24.47
C HIS A 239 -16.07 47.74 -24.75
#